data_dc2b3bb26ac349be12fa00205c896140
#
_entry.id   dc2b3bb26ac349be12fa00205c896140
#
_cell.length_a   1.000
_cell.length_b   1.000
_cell.length_c   1.000
_cell.angle_alpha   90.00
_cell.angle_beta   90.00
_cell.angle_gamma   90.00
#
_symmetry.space_group_name_H-M   'P 1'
#
loop_
_entity.id
_entity.type
_entity.pdbx_description
1 polymer ?
#
loop_
_entity_poly.entity_id
_entity_poly.type
_entity_poly.pdbx_seq_one_letter_code
_entity_poly.pdbx_strand_id
1 'polypeptide(L)'
;SVDPTPAPDPTPAPTPDPTPAPAPAPVPQGGQWISDSVGWWYRYADGSYPAGQAVRIGNSTYRFDARGYMRTGWVSEDGAWFYHDASGAQASGWVKDGSSWYYLDAATGRMVTGWLLDGLTWYYLMPGSGAMATGWVKDGSSWYFMAPSGALMTGWVKDGGFWYYLSTDSGAMYTGGHWIGWKWYYFNESGQWNG
;
A
#
# COMPACT_ATOMS: atom_id res chain seq x y z
N SER A 1 15.51 -43.24 -16.51
CA SER A 1 15.62 -41.81 -16.84
C SER A 1 14.84 -41.02 -15.79
N VAL A 2 15.52 -40.29 -14.94
CA VAL A 2 14.89 -39.38 -13.98
C VAL A 2 14.84 -38.02 -14.66
N ASP A 3 13.63 -37.52 -14.88
CA ASP A 3 13.42 -36.14 -15.32
C ASP A 3 13.95 -35.16 -14.26
N PRO A 4 14.70 -34.14 -14.67
CA PRO A 4 15.18 -33.15 -13.71
C PRO A 4 14.01 -32.35 -13.13
N THR A 5 13.95 -32.27 -11.81
CA THR A 5 13.05 -31.38 -11.07
C THR A 5 13.22 -29.94 -11.58
N PRO A 6 12.15 -29.23 -11.98
CA PRO A 6 12.28 -27.85 -12.37
C PRO A 6 12.75 -27.02 -11.17
N ALA A 7 13.70 -26.13 -11.44
CA ALA A 7 14.18 -25.18 -10.43
C ALA A 7 13.02 -24.33 -9.91
N PRO A 8 13.03 -23.98 -8.60
CA PRO A 8 12.02 -23.08 -8.05
C PRO A 8 12.07 -21.73 -8.79
N ASP A 9 10.90 -21.22 -9.16
CA ASP A 9 10.75 -19.89 -9.72
C ASP A 9 11.43 -18.85 -8.80
N PRO A 10 12.16 -17.89 -9.35
CA PRO A 10 12.84 -16.90 -8.54
C PRO A 10 11.81 -16.13 -7.70
N THR A 11 11.98 -16.20 -6.39
CA THR A 11 11.29 -15.31 -5.43
C THR A 11 11.40 -13.88 -5.95
N PRO A 12 10.31 -13.11 -6.05
CA PRO A 12 10.40 -11.73 -6.47
C PRO A 12 11.43 -11.02 -5.60
N ALA A 13 12.39 -10.34 -6.25
CA ALA A 13 13.42 -9.60 -5.55
C ALA A 13 12.77 -8.61 -4.59
N PRO A 14 13.25 -8.49 -3.34
CA PRO A 14 12.73 -7.50 -2.42
C PRO A 14 12.83 -6.13 -3.07
N THR A 15 11.72 -5.40 -3.12
CA THR A 15 11.70 -3.99 -3.51
C THR A 15 12.71 -3.27 -2.61
N PRO A 16 13.67 -2.49 -3.15
CA PRO A 16 14.62 -1.78 -2.31
C PRO A 16 13.89 -0.93 -1.29
N ASP A 17 14.28 -1.05 -0.02
CA ASP A 17 13.76 -0.22 1.05
C ASP A 17 13.83 1.25 0.63
N PRO A 18 12.72 2.01 0.74
CA PRO A 18 12.74 3.43 0.43
C PRO A 18 13.75 4.11 1.35
N THR A 19 14.67 4.86 0.76
CA THR A 19 15.61 5.70 1.51
C THR A 19 14.83 6.52 2.54
N PRO A 20 15.15 6.45 3.84
CA PRO A 20 14.41 7.19 4.84
C PRO A 20 14.44 8.68 4.50
N ALA A 21 13.27 9.33 4.55
CA ALA A 21 13.18 10.76 4.37
C ALA A 21 14.06 11.47 5.41
N PRO A 22 14.74 12.57 5.06
CA PRO A 22 15.52 13.34 6.02
C PRO A 22 14.65 13.73 7.21
N ALA A 23 15.16 13.56 8.43
CA ALA A 23 14.47 13.94 9.63
C ALA A 23 14.04 15.42 9.53
N PRO A 24 12.80 15.77 9.92
CA PRO A 24 12.37 17.16 9.90
C PRO A 24 13.31 18.01 10.76
N ALA A 25 13.60 19.23 10.29
CA ALA A 25 14.46 20.16 10.98
C ALA A 25 14.00 20.38 12.44
N PRO A 26 14.92 20.55 13.41
CA PRO A 26 14.54 20.82 14.79
C PRO A 26 13.67 22.08 14.85
N VAL A 27 12.45 21.92 15.38
CA VAL A 27 11.52 23.03 15.58
C VAL A 27 11.86 23.78 16.85
N PRO A 28 11.69 25.11 16.88
CA PRO A 28 11.78 25.89 18.11
C PRO A 28 10.87 25.26 19.18
N GLN A 29 11.43 25.04 20.38
CA GLN A 29 10.65 24.44 21.47
C GLN A 29 9.57 25.41 21.94
N GLY A 30 8.35 24.88 22.05
CA GLY A 30 7.19 25.62 22.48
C GLY A 30 6.48 26.36 21.34
N GLY A 31 5.19 26.42 21.45
CA GLY A 31 4.30 27.08 20.49
C GLY A 31 2.86 26.77 20.79
N GLN A 32 1.97 27.33 20.01
CA GLN A 32 0.54 27.14 20.18
C GLN A 32 -0.17 27.00 18.84
N TRP A 33 -1.22 26.17 18.82
CA TRP A 33 -2.15 26.09 17.71
C TRP A 33 -3.09 27.29 17.74
N ILE A 34 -3.27 27.91 16.59
CA ILE A 34 -4.17 29.05 16.39
C ILE A 34 -5.10 28.70 15.24
N SER A 35 -6.37 29.06 15.38
CA SER A 35 -7.35 28.98 14.29
C SER A 35 -7.91 30.35 13.97
N ASP A 36 -8.15 30.57 12.67
CA ASP A 36 -8.84 31.76 12.18
C ASP A 36 -9.90 31.36 11.13
N SER A 37 -10.42 32.30 10.38
CA SER A 37 -11.45 32.07 9.37
C SER A 37 -10.95 31.24 8.16
N VAL A 38 -9.65 31.06 8.02
CA VAL A 38 -9.02 30.28 6.91
C VAL A 38 -8.70 28.85 7.34
N GLY A 39 -8.18 28.67 8.56
CA GLY A 39 -7.82 27.36 9.04
C GLY A 39 -6.96 27.36 10.29
N TRP A 40 -6.34 26.21 10.56
CA TRP A 40 -5.41 26.06 11.66
C TRP A 40 -3.98 26.31 11.20
N TRP A 41 -3.17 26.97 12.08
CA TRP A 41 -1.74 27.18 11.89
C TRP A 41 -1.03 27.08 13.25
N TYR A 42 0.30 26.92 13.22
CA TYR A 42 1.09 26.77 14.44
C TYR A 42 2.05 27.94 14.59
N ARG A 43 1.98 28.64 15.71
CA ARG A 43 2.86 29.78 16.05
C ARG A 43 3.92 29.30 17.02
N TYR A 44 5.19 29.46 16.66
CA TYR A 44 6.31 29.20 17.55
C TYR A 44 6.41 30.27 18.66
N ALA A 45 7.20 29.96 19.72
CA ALA A 45 7.40 30.89 20.84
C ALA A 45 8.07 32.21 20.43
N ASP A 46 8.87 32.21 19.38
CA ASP A 46 9.51 33.40 18.80
C ASP A 46 8.60 34.20 17.87
N GLY A 47 7.37 33.77 17.69
CA GLY A 47 6.36 34.41 16.83
C GLY A 47 6.38 33.97 15.38
N SER A 48 7.37 33.20 14.94
CA SER A 48 7.41 32.61 13.60
C SER A 48 6.43 31.45 13.43
N TYR A 49 6.25 30.94 12.21
CA TYR A 49 5.35 29.83 11.89
C TYR A 49 5.91 28.99 10.73
N PRO A 50 5.58 27.68 10.66
CA PRO A 50 5.98 26.84 9.54
C PRO A 50 5.17 27.19 8.29
N ALA A 51 5.84 27.27 7.14
CA ALA A 51 5.20 27.48 5.85
C ALA A 51 5.86 26.61 4.78
N GLY A 52 5.06 25.92 3.97
CA GLY A 52 5.52 25.08 2.86
C GLY A 52 6.39 23.89 3.31
N GLN A 53 6.20 23.35 4.50
CA GLN A 53 7.05 22.31 5.06
C GLN A 53 6.28 21.34 5.96
N ALA A 54 6.88 20.16 6.17
CA ALA A 54 6.47 19.21 7.19
C ALA A 54 7.20 19.51 8.51
N VAL A 55 6.48 19.46 9.63
CA VAL A 55 7.02 19.74 10.96
C VAL A 55 6.49 18.74 11.97
N ARG A 56 7.38 18.24 12.84
CA ARG A 56 7.00 17.42 13.98
C ARG A 56 6.61 18.32 15.15
N ILE A 57 5.36 18.20 15.61
CA ILE A 57 4.82 18.91 16.78
C ILE A 57 4.32 17.85 17.75
N GLY A 58 4.95 17.76 18.92
CA GLY A 58 4.69 16.65 19.84
C GLY A 58 5.07 15.31 19.23
N ASN A 59 4.12 14.38 19.19
CA ASN A 59 4.34 13.03 18.65
C ASN A 59 3.91 12.85 17.19
N SER A 60 3.36 13.89 16.57
CA SER A 60 2.82 13.81 15.21
C SER A 60 3.52 14.76 14.25
N THR A 61 3.56 14.39 12.97
CA THR A 61 4.03 15.23 11.89
C THR A 61 2.83 15.93 11.26
N TYR A 62 2.96 17.22 11.01
CA TYR A 62 1.96 18.07 10.35
C TYR A 62 2.58 18.68 9.09
N ARG A 63 1.77 18.93 8.08
CA ARG A 63 2.19 19.67 6.88
C ARG A 63 1.45 20.99 6.78
N PHE A 64 2.19 22.02 6.40
CA PHE A 64 1.69 23.38 6.26
C PHE A 64 1.81 23.83 4.81
N ASP A 65 0.81 24.53 4.31
CA ASP A 65 0.86 25.14 2.99
C ASP A 65 1.85 26.32 2.95
N ALA A 66 2.07 26.92 1.79
CA ALA A 66 2.97 28.04 1.61
C ALA A 66 2.58 29.29 2.42
N ARG A 67 1.34 29.36 2.90
CA ARG A 67 0.83 30.45 3.75
C ARG A 67 0.92 30.11 5.23
N GLY A 68 1.33 28.88 5.58
CA GLY A 68 1.46 28.40 6.94
C GLY A 68 0.20 27.76 7.52
N TYR A 69 -0.83 27.46 6.71
CA TYR A 69 -2.00 26.74 7.18
C TYR A 69 -1.81 25.24 7.14
N MET A 70 -2.25 24.58 8.21
CA MET A 70 -2.21 23.13 8.37
C MET A 70 -3.03 22.43 7.27
N ARG A 71 -2.46 21.41 6.67
CA ARG A 71 -3.11 20.60 5.65
C ARG A 71 -3.74 19.34 6.23
N THR A 72 -4.87 18.92 5.65
CA THR A 72 -5.58 17.68 5.95
C THR A 72 -5.81 16.91 4.67
N GLY A 73 -6.13 15.62 4.77
CA GLY A 73 -6.33 14.73 3.61
C GLY A 73 -5.02 14.41 2.90
N TRP A 74 -5.11 14.12 1.61
CA TRP A 74 -3.96 13.74 0.80
C TRP A 74 -3.06 14.93 0.46
N VAL A 75 -1.76 14.73 0.68
CA VAL A 75 -0.73 15.72 0.37
C VAL A 75 0.38 15.05 -0.43
N SER A 76 0.70 15.61 -1.60
CA SER A 76 1.86 15.18 -2.39
C SER A 76 3.05 16.10 -2.13
N GLU A 77 4.21 15.50 -1.86
CA GLU A 77 5.47 16.20 -1.62
C GLU A 77 6.63 15.31 -2.08
N ASP A 78 7.56 15.85 -2.86
CA ASP A 78 8.75 15.16 -3.37
C ASP A 78 8.45 13.80 -4.05
N GLY A 79 7.36 13.75 -4.82
CA GLY A 79 6.93 12.57 -5.55
C GLY A 79 6.29 11.47 -4.68
N ALA A 80 6.09 11.71 -3.39
CA ALA A 80 5.39 10.81 -2.48
C ALA A 80 4.03 11.38 -2.04
N TRP A 81 3.10 10.50 -1.72
CA TRP A 81 1.82 10.85 -1.15
C TRP A 81 1.78 10.54 0.35
N PHE A 82 1.18 11.43 1.09
CA PHE A 82 0.95 11.34 2.53
C PHE A 82 -0.52 11.61 2.83
N TYR A 83 -1.02 11.06 3.92
CA TYR A 83 -2.38 11.35 4.37
C TYR A 83 -2.35 11.98 5.75
N HIS A 84 -3.08 13.07 5.92
CA HIS A 84 -3.26 13.76 7.18
C HIS A 84 -4.72 13.66 7.61
N ASP A 85 -4.97 13.22 8.83
CA ASP A 85 -6.32 13.10 9.36
C ASP A 85 -6.99 14.48 9.57
N ALA A 86 -8.21 14.49 10.09
CA ALA A 86 -8.95 15.72 10.33
C ALA A 86 -8.27 16.64 11.37
N SER A 87 -7.40 16.11 12.21
CA SER A 87 -6.58 16.91 13.15
C SER A 87 -5.31 17.47 12.52
N GLY A 88 -5.02 17.11 11.26
CA GLY A 88 -3.79 17.43 10.53
C GLY A 88 -2.63 16.49 10.83
N ALA A 89 -2.78 15.56 11.76
CA ALA A 89 -1.71 14.61 12.08
C ALA A 89 -1.48 13.64 10.92
N GLN A 90 -0.21 13.40 10.56
CA GLN A 90 0.16 12.44 9.54
C GLN A 90 -0.24 11.03 9.97
N ALA A 91 -1.00 10.36 9.12
CA ALA A 91 -1.42 8.98 9.32
C ALA A 91 -0.30 7.99 8.97
N SER A 92 -0.39 6.79 9.55
CA SER A 92 0.41 5.62 9.22
C SER A 92 -0.45 4.36 9.30
N GLY A 93 -0.04 3.29 8.62
CA GLY A 93 -0.83 2.06 8.51
C GLY A 93 -2.02 2.22 7.57
N TRP A 94 -3.06 1.43 7.80
CA TRP A 94 -4.25 1.42 6.96
C TRP A 94 -5.12 2.66 7.16
N VAL A 95 -5.45 3.32 6.06
CA VAL A 95 -6.34 4.48 6.01
C VAL A 95 -7.45 4.21 5.02
N LYS A 96 -8.68 4.50 5.42
CA LYS A 96 -9.85 4.48 4.53
C LYS A 96 -10.19 5.89 4.09
N ASP A 97 -10.20 6.12 2.79
CA ASP A 97 -10.69 7.37 2.22
C ASP A 97 -11.75 7.06 1.16
N GLY A 98 -12.94 7.59 1.35
CA GLY A 98 -14.12 7.21 0.56
C GLY A 98 -14.41 5.71 0.65
N SER A 99 -14.44 5.03 -0.49
CA SER A 99 -14.67 3.59 -0.59
C SER A 99 -13.39 2.77 -0.62
N SER A 100 -12.21 3.39 -0.69
CA SER A 100 -10.92 2.75 -0.90
C SER A 100 -10.08 2.72 0.37
N TRP A 101 -9.29 1.65 0.51
CA TRP A 101 -8.27 1.53 1.53
C TRP A 101 -6.89 1.82 0.94
N TYR A 102 -6.04 2.43 1.74
CA TYR A 102 -4.66 2.79 1.41
C TYR A 102 -3.75 2.39 2.57
N TYR A 103 -2.48 2.21 2.30
CA TYR A 103 -1.50 1.95 3.35
C TYR A 103 -0.40 2.99 3.34
N LEU A 104 -0.14 3.59 4.49
CA LEU A 104 0.93 4.54 4.74
C LEU A 104 2.03 3.82 5.52
N ASP A 105 3.24 3.86 5.02
CA ASP A 105 4.41 3.26 5.66
C ASP A 105 4.60 3.78 7.08
N ALA A 106 4.79 2.90 8.04
CA ALA A 106 4.81 3.26 9.46
C ALA A 106 6.01 4.13 9.85
N ALA A 107 7.13 4.03 9.15
CA ALA A 107 8.35 4.79 9.46
C ALA A 107 8.36 6.15 8.77
N THR A 108 7.89 6.21 7.53
CA THR A 108 7.99 7.40 6.68
C THR A 108 6.68 8.14 6.49
N GLY A 109 5.54 7.46 6.69
CA GLY A 109 4.19 7.95 6.37
C GLY A 109 3.88 8.03 4.89
N ARG A 110 4.77 7.52 4.01
CA ARG A 110 4.55 7.51 2.56
C ARG A 110 3.51 6.48 2.18
N MET A 111 2.66 6.83 1.21
CA MET A 111 1.72 5.87 0.62
C MET A 111 2.49 4.74 -0.08
N VAL A 112 2.14 3.51 0.27
CA VAL A 112 2.70 2.30 -0.32
C VAL A 112 1.94 1.93 -1.59
N THR A 113 2.65 1.41 -2.60
CA THR A 113 2.09 0.84 -3.83
C THR A 113 2.74 -0.51 -4.12
N GLY A 114 2.07 -1.36 -4.89
CA GLY A 114 2.53 -2.72 -5.18
C GLY A 114 2.20 -3.69 -4.06
N TRP A 115 3.01 -4.74 -3.92
CA TRP A 115 2.81 -5.78 -2.92
C TRP A 115 3.15 -5.30 -1.51
N LEU A 116 2.26 -5.57 -0.57
CA LEU A 116 2.40 -5.27 0.85
C LEU A 116 2.17 -6.54 1.66
N LEU A 117 3.13 -6.91 2.48
CA LEU A 117 2.94 -7.91 3.53
C LEU A 117 2.62 -7.19 4.85
N ASP A 118 1.40 -7.35 5.33
CA ASP A 118 0.99 -6.85 6.65
C ASP A 118 0.63 -8.01 7.57
N GLY A 119 1.41 -8.20 8.61
CA GLY A 119 1.39 -9.42 9.42
C GLY A 119 1.76 -10.66 8.59
N LEU A 120 0.81 -11.56 8.38
CA LEU A 120 0.98 -12.77 7.56
C LEU A 120 0.13 -12.73 6.27
N THR A 121 -0.40 -11.58 5.92
CA THR A 121 -1.33 -11.42 4.80
C THR A 121 -0.73 -10.52 3.74
N TRP A 122 -0.74 -10.99 2.50
CA TRP A 122 -0.36 -10.20 1.35
C TRP A 122 -1.53 -9.40 0.81
N TYR A 123 -1.26 -8.15 0.49
CA TYR A 123 -2.16 -7.19 -0.18
C TYR A 123 -1.49 -6.64 -1.42
N TYR A 124 -2.29 -6.11 -2.33
CA TYR A 124 -1.79 -5.40 -3.50
C TYR A 124 -2.38 -3.99 -3.55
N LEU A 125 -1.51 -2.99 -3.48
CA LEU A 125 -1.86 -1.58 -3.59
C LEU A 125 -1.62 -1.15 -5.04
N MET A 126 -2.66 -0.68 -5.72
CA MET A 126 -2.60 -0.34 -7.15
C MET A 126 -1.51 0.70 -7.43
N PRO A 127 -0.55 0.43 -8.34
CA PRO A 127 0.61 1.32 -8.56
C PRO A 127 0.24 2.75 -8.94
N GLY A 128 -0.86 2.95 -9.66
CA GLY A 128 -1.28 4.28 -10.11
C GLY A 128 -2.03 5.10 -9.07
N SER A 129 -2.75 4.45 -8.14
CA SER A 129 -3.64 5.12 -7.19
C SER A 129 -3.29 4.89 -5.73
N GLY A 130 -2.54 3.85 -5.41
CA GLY A 130 -2.31 3.38 -4.03
C GLY A 130 -3.50 2.66 -3.41
N ALA A 131 -4.65 2.57 -4.10
CA ALA A 131 -5.84 1.91 -3.57
C ALA A 131 -5.63 0.40 -3.44
N MET A 132 -6.08 -0.19 -2.33
CA MET A 132 -6.06 -1.63 -2.12
C MET A 132 -6.92 -2.33 -3.17
N ALA A 133 -6.32 -3.30 -3.84
CA ALA A 133 -7.00 -4.10 -4.86
C ALA A 133 -7.91 -5.16 -4.25
N THR A 134 -8.99 -5.46 -4.96
CA THR A 134 -9.88 -6.61 -4.74
C THR A 134 -10.19 -7.27 -6.08
N GLY A 135 -10.49 -8.56 -6.08
CA GLY A 135 -10.70 -9.32 -7.32
C GLY A 135 -9.39 -9.58 -8.06
N TRP A 136 -9.45 -9.69 -9.38
CA TRP A 136 -8.33 -10.05 -10.22
C TRP A 136 -7.33 -8.92 -10.39
N VAL A 137 -6.05 -9.21 -10.16
CA VAL A 137 -4.92 -8.30 -10.33
C VAL A 137 -3.91 -8.95 -11.27
N LYS A 138 -3.41 -8.17 -12.22
CA LYS A 138 -2.28 -8.57 -13.06
C LYS A 138 -1.03 -7.83 -12.62
N ASP A 139 0.01 -8.59 -12.27
CA ASP A 139 1.33 -8.04 -11.99
C ASP A 139 2.36 -8.78 -12.84
N GLY A 140 3.08 -8.04 -13.67
CA GLY A 140 3.94 -8.63 -14.69
C GLY A 140 3.18 -9.55 -15.64
N SER A 141 3.60 -10.81 -15.74
CA SER A 141 2.96 -11.85 -16.55
C SER A 141 1.90 -12.65 -15.80
N SER A 142 1.80 -12.51 -14.48
CA SER A 142 0.98 -13.34 -13.61
C SER A 142 -0.32 -12.67 -13.20
N TRP A 143 -1.37 -13.47 -13.02
CA TRP A 143 -2.62 -13.05 -12.43
C TRP A 143 -2.74 -13.55 -11.00
N TYR A 144 -3.33 -12.73 -10.15
CA TYR A 144 -3.58 -12.98 -8.73
C TYR A 144 -5.03 -12.66 -8.41
N PHE A 145 -5.57 -13.23 -7.35
CA PHE A 145 -6.92 -12.93 -6.91
C PHE A 145 -6.93 -12.45 -5.47
N MET A 146 -7.46 -11.25 -5.28
CA MET A 146 -7.59 -10.61 -3.98
C MET A 146 -9.02 -10.77 -3.47
N ALA A 147 -9.17 -11.26 -2.24
CA ALA A 147 -10.46 -11.37 -1.57
C ALA A 147 -11.14 -9.98 -1.44
N PRO A 148 -12.44 -9.90 -1.13
CA PRO A 148 -13.09 -8.63 -0.82
C PRO A 148 -12.46 -7.87 0.35
N SER A 149 -11.74 -8.56 1.24
CA SER A 149 -10.93 -7.98 2.31
C SER A 149 -9.61 -7.39 1.83
N GLY A 150 -9.24 -7.57 0.57
CA GLY A 150 -7.93 -7.23 -0.01
C GLY A 150 -6.87 -8.31 0.16
N ALA A 151 -7.12 -9.37 0.91
CA ALA A 151 -6.14 -10.44 1.15
C ALA A 151 -5.89 -11.27 -0.12
N LEU A 152 -4.63 -11.59 -0.41
CA LEU A 152 -4.27 -12.52 -1.48
C LEU A 152 -4.87 -13.89 -1.20
N MET A 153 -5.54 -14.44 -2.21
CA MET A 153 -6.10 -15.79 -2.15
C MET A 153 -5.13 -16.81 -2.78
N THR A 154 -5.14 -18.03 -2.22
CA THR A 154 -4.41 -19.18 -2.74
C THR A 154 -5.33 -20.39 -2.79
N GLY A 155 -4.96 -21.41 -3.58
CA GLY A 155 -5.77 -22.61 -3.77
C GLY A 155 -6.95 -22.37 -4.71
N TRP A 156 -8.02 -23.13 -4.53
CA TRP A 156 -9.20 -23.08 -5.40
C TRP A 156 -10.05 -21.83 -5.16
N VAL A 157 -10.33 -21.12 -6.24
CA VAL A 157 -11.20 -19.93 -6.25
C VAL A 157 -12.26 -20.11 -7.32
N LYS A 158 -13.51 -19.76 -6.99
CA LYS A 158 -14.60 -19.72 -7.96
C LYS A 158 -14.98 -18.26 -8.22
N ASP A 159 -14.90 -17.85 -9.46
CA ASP A 159 -15.28 -16.50 -9.89
C ASP A 159 -15.99 -16.55 -11.25
N GLY A 160 -17.02 -15.74 -11.44
CA GLY A 160 -17.78 -15.69 -12.68
C GLY A 160 -18.36 -17.03 -13.16
N GLY A 161 -18.57 -17.98 -12.24
CA GLY A 161 -19.05 -19.33 -12.55
C GLY A 161 -17.96 -20.36 -12.88
N PHE A 162 -16.71 -19.94 -13.04
CA PHE A 162 -15.55 -20.77 -13.36
C PHE A 162 -14.67 -21.02 -12.14
N TRP A 163 -13.95 -22.15 -12.16
CA TRP A 163 -12.96 -22.47 -11.16
C TRP A 163 -11.57 -22.14 -11.65
N TYR A 164 -10.77 -21.60 -10.74
CA TYR A 164 -9.35 -21.23 -10.91
C TYR A 164 -8.54 -21.84 -9.78
N TYR A 165 -7.24 -21.99 -10.01
CA TYR A 165 -6.32 -22.37 -8.94
C TYR A 165 -5.18 -21.37 -8.85
N LEU A 166 -5.00 -20.82 -7.66
CA LEU A 166 -3.93 -19.93 -7.30
C LEU A 166 -2.86 -20.73 -6.58
N SER A 167 -1.61 -20.61 -7.01
CA SER A 167 -0.48 -21.29 -6.39
C SER A 167 -0.46 -21.07 -4.88
N THR A 168 -0.30 -22.14 -4.12
CA THR A 168 -0.21 -22.04 -2.65
C THR A 168 1.07 -21.37 -2.18
N ASP A 169 2.09 -21.34 -3.01
CA ASP A 169 3.40 -20.76 -2.69
C ASP A 169 3.50 -19.30 -3.10
N SER A 170 3.02 -18.96 -4.30
CA SER A 170 3.17 -17.62 -4.88
C SER A 170 1.87 -16.83 -5.01
N GLY A 171 0.71 -17.48 -4.93
CA GLY A 171 -0.59 -16.88 -5.24
C GLY A 171 -0.87 -16.71 -6.73
N ALA A 172 0.09 -17.02 -7.62
CA ALA A 172 -0.09 -16.85 -9.06
C ALA A 172 -1.11 -17.85 -9.62
N MET A 173 -1.96 -17.39 -10.54
CA MET A 173 -2.97 -18.22 -11.21
C MET A 173 -2.32 -19.24 -12.11
N TYR A 174 -2.77 -20.49 -12.05
CA TYR A 174 -2.33 -21.56 -12.95
C TYR A 174 -2.97 -21.46 -14.31
N THR A 175 -2.16 -21.78 -15.34
CA THR A 175 -2.60 -22.05 -16.73
C THR A 175 -1.89 -23.32 -17.23
N GLY A 176 -2.49 -24.04 -18.17
CA GLY A 176 -1.93 -25.31 -18.64
C GLY A 176 -2.16 -26.46 -17.66
N GLY A 177 -1.28 -27.46 -17.71
CA GLY A 177 -1.43 -28.70 -16.95
C GLY A 177 -0.65 -28.67 -15.63
N HIS A 178 -1.32 -29.02 -14.52
CA HIS A 178 -0.73 -29.03 -13.18
C HIS A 178 -1.22 -30.22 -12.34
N TRP A 179 -0.31 -30.78 -11.54
CA TRP A 179 -0.67 -31.69 -10.46
C TRP A 179 -1.09 -30.88 -9.23
N ILE A 180 -2.30 -31.10 -8.75
CA ILE A 180 -2.80 -30.52 -7.50
C ILE A 180 -3.17 -31.69 -6.58
N GLY A 181 -2.35 -31.89 -5.54
CA GLY A 181 -2.41 -33.12 -4.76
C GLY A 181 -2.08 -34.34 -5.63
N TRP A 182 -3.01 -35.29 -5.73
CA TRP A 182 -2.84 -36.56 -6.46
C TRP A 182 -3.58 -36.58 -7.80
N LYS A 183 -4.13 -35.42 -8.27
CA LYS A 183 -4.94 -35.35 -9.48
C LYS A 183 -4.34 -34.33 -10.45
N TRP A 184 -4.35 -34.70 -11.75
CA TRP A 184 -3.98 -33.81 -12.84
C TRP A 184 -5.14 -32.93 -13.23
N TYR A 185 -4.87 -31.61 -13.36
CA TYR A 185 -5.84 -30.61 -13.80
C TYR A 185 -5.27 -29.86 -14.99
N TYR A 186 -6.15 -29.42 -15.87
CA TYR A 186 -5.78 -28.58 -17.01
C TYR A 186 -6.61 -27.28 -16.97
N PHE A 187 -5.91 -26.17 -17.00
CA PHE A 187 -6.47 -24.83 -17.03
C PHE A 187 -6.24 -24.22 -18.41
N ASN A 188 -7.24 -23.54 -18.98
CA ASN A 188 -7.07 -22.85 -20.25
C ASN A 188 -6.18 -21.61 -20.09
N GLU A 189 -5.92 -20.88 -21.18
CA GLU A 189 -5.10 -19.66 -21.17
C GLU A 189 -5.64 -18.55 -20.29
N SER A 190 -6.94 -18.55 -19.99
CA SER A 190 -7.58 -17.65 -19.05
C SER A 190 -7.57 -18.16 -17.60
N GLY A 191 -6.91 -19.30 -17.34
CA GLY A 191 -6.83 -19.91 -16.01
C GLY A 191 -8.07 -20.68 -15.57
N GLN A 192 -9.07 -20.85 -16.45
CA GLN A 192 -10.31 -21.55 -16.11
C GLN A 192 -10.09 -23.07 -16.20
N TRP A 193 -10.53 -23.79 -15.16
CA TRP A 193 -10.56 -25.23 -15.18
C TRP A 193 -11.74 -25.73 -16.02
N ASN A 194 -11.44 -26.58 -17.00
CA ASN A 194 -12.41 -27.19 -17.91
C ASN A 194 -12.73 -28.62 -17.47
N GLY A 195 -13.18 -28.85 -16.24
CA GLY A 195 -13.82 -30.04 -15.70
C GLY A 195 -13.28 -31.40 -16.12
#